data_a2d2ad86a8f5e23b381ceed02c331abe
#
_entry.id   a2d2ad86a8f5e23b381ceed02c331abe
#
_cell.length_a   1.000
_cell.length_b   1.000
_cell.length_c   1.000
_cell.angle_alpha   90.00
_cell.angle_beta   90.00
_cell.angle_gamma   90.00
#
_symmetry.space_group_name_H-M   'P 1'
#
loop_
_entity.id
_entity.type
_entity.pdbx_description
1 polymer ?
#
loop_
_entity_poly.entity_id
_entity_poly.type
_entity_poly.pdbx_seq_one_letter_code
_entity_poly.pdbx_strand_id
1 'polypeptide(L)'
;MCPTSTSSAHLPNGLILVVEDDPLILEFLCEILQEEGFKVEPQTSADAASLYLEEHAANVALLLTDITMPGTLNGADLANLVGDRWPEKPVMVMSGYETPETSGVKHSVAFIKKPWAIGQLLDCVESAFKSKAPHPQLH
;
A
#
# COMPACT_ATOMS: atom_id res chain seq x y z
N MET A 1 -26.30 1.70 -9.84
CA MET A 1 -25.69 1.54 -9.70
C MET A 1 -25.03 1.21 -9.80
N CYS A 2 -24.75 1.00 -9.53
CA CYS A 2 -24.08 0.73 -9.58
C CYS A 2 -23.36 0.02 -9.82
N PRO A 3 -23.28 -0.16 -10.57
CA PRO A 3 -22.56 -1.16 -11.10
C PRO A 3 -21.22 -1.09 -10.77
N THR A 4 -20.84 -0.07 -10.61
CA THR A 4 -19.60 0.04 -10.09
C THR A 4 -19.51 -0.76 -8.90
N SER A 5 -20.53 -1.19 -8.46
CA SER A 5 -20.49 -2.07 -7.37
C SER A 5 -19.66 -3.28 -7.64
N THR A 6 -19.41 -3.57 -8.88
CA THR A 6 -18.56 -4.68 -9.22
C THR A 6 -17.20 -4.52 -8.62
N SER A 7 -16.60 -3.37 -8.80
CA SER A 7 -15.34 -3.13 -8.19
C SER A 7 -15.44 -3.14 -6.69
N SER A 8 -16.46 -2.50 -6.18
CA SER A 8 -16.64 -2.45 -4.76
C SER A 8 -16.76 -3.78 -4.13
N ALA A 9 -17.27 -4.73 -4.86
CA ALA A 9 -17.45 -6.06 -4.32
C ALA A 9 -16.13 -6.70 -3.97
N HIS A 10 -15.05 -6.25 -4.54
CA HIS A 10 -13.74 -6.80 -4.26
C HIS A 10 -13.04 -6.10 -3.12
N LEU A 11 -13.59 -5.02 -2.61
CA LEU A 11 -12.90 -4.24 -1.60
C LEU A 11 -13.18 -4.79 -0.22
N PRO A 12 -12.16 -4.94 0.59
CA PRO A 12 -12.40 -5.32 1.97
C PRO A 12 -13.04 -4.17 2.70
N ASN A 13 -13.47 -4.42 3.91
CA ASN A 13 -13.99 -3.39 4.76
C ASN A 13 -12.83 -2.66 5.37
N GLY A 14 -12.16 -1.86 4.59
CA GLY A 14 -11.00 -1.18 5.07
C GLY A 14 -10.52 -0.17 4.06
N LEU A 15 -9.36 0.36 4.31
CA LEU A 15 -8.84 1.41 3.49
C LEU A 15 -7.40 1.13 3.10
N ILE A 16 -6.91 1.90 2.13
CA ILE A 16 -5.51 1.86 1.74
C ILE A 16 -4.81 3.00 2.47
N LEU A 17 -3.80 2.64 3.24
CA LEU A 17 -2.94 3.64 3.89
C LEU A 17 -1.88 4.02 2.89
N VAL A 18 -1.89 5.28 2.44
CA VAL A 18 -1.02 5.77 1.39
C VAL A 18 0.03 6.67 2.03
N VAL A 19 1.30 6.32 1.86
CA VAL A 19 2.39 7.03 2.51
C VAL A 19 3.34 7.58 1.46
N GLU A 20 3.42 8.90 1.38
CA GLU A 20 4.23 9.58 0.39
C GLU A 20 4.57 10.97 0.92
N ASP A 21 5.85 11.34 0.92
CA ASP A 21 6.25 12.61 1.51
C ASP A 21 6.00 13.81 0.60
N ASP A 22 5.86 13.59 -0.70
CA ASP A 22 5.55 14.69 -1.62
C ASP A 22 4.04 14.89 -1.62
N PRO A 23 3.54 16.05 -1.15
CA PRO A 23 2.10 16.22 -1.02
C PRO A 23 1.35 16.20 -2.35
N LEU A 24 1.98 16.62 -3.43
CA LEU A 24 1.32 16.58 -4.73
C LEU A 24 1.16 15.17 -5.22
N ILE A 25 2.19 14.35 -5.04
CA ILE A 25 2.10 12.95 -5.43
C ILE A 25 1.12 12.22 -4.54
N LEU A 26 1.12 12.53 -3.26
CA LEU A 26 0.19 11.92 -2.33
C LEU A 26 -1.25 12.22 -2.74
N GLU A 27 -1.54 13.48 -3.06
CA GLU A 27 -2.88 13.86 -3.48
C GLU A 27 -3.28 13.14 -4.76
N PHE A 28 -2.35 13.04 -5.71
CA PHE A 28 -2.60 12.37 -6.98
C PHE A 28 -2.92 10.89 -6.75
N LEU A 29 -2.12 10.22 -5.90
CA LEU A 29 -2.37 8.82 -5.58
C LEU A 29 -3.74 8.63 -4.96
N CYS A 30 -4.09 9.49 -4.02
CA CYS A 30 -5.36 9.37 -3.35
C CYS A 30 -6.52 9.57 -4.32
N GLU A 31 -6.39 10.52 -5.24
CA GLU A 31 -7.45 10.74 -6.23
C GLU A 31 -7.64 9.53 -7.13
N ILE A 32 -6.54 8.95 -7.61
CA ILE A 32 -6.62 7.78 -8.47
C ILE A 32 -7.35 6.65 -7.76
N LEU A 33 -6.96 6.40 -6.52
CA LEU A 33 -7.52 5.27 -5.79
C LEU A 33 -8.98 5.51 -5.42
N GLN A 34 -9.31 6.74 -5.05
CA GLN A 34 -10.68 7.08 -4.70
C GLN A 34 -11.61 6.96 -5.91
N GLU A 35 -11.13 7.30 -7.09
CA GLU A 35 -11.93 7.17 -8.29
C GLU A 35 -12.25 5.72 -8.60
N GLU A 36 -11.42 4.80 -8.13
CA GLU A 36 -11.68 3.39 -8.32
C GLU A 36 -12.53 2.79 -7.20
N GLY A 37 -12.96 3.61 -6.27
CA GLY A 37 -13.84 3.16 -5.20
C GLY A 37 -13.13 2.80 -3.90
N PHE A 38 -11.82 2.96 -3.84
CA PHE A 38 -11.09 2.65 -2.61
C PHE A 38 -11.20 3.80 -1.62
N LYS A 39 -11.19 3.47 -0.35
CA LYS A 39 -11.02 4.47 0.70
C LYS A 39 -9.54 4.61 0.97
N VAL A 40 -9.09 5.82 1.25
CA VAL A 40 -7.68 6.07 1.47
C VAL A 40 -7.45 6.88 2.73
N GLU A 41 -6.33 6.63 3.36
CA GLU A 41 -5.86 7.45 4.47
C GLU A 41 -4.47 7.95 4.09
N PRO A 42 -4.29 9.24 3.84
CA PRO A 42 -2.99 9.77 3.45
C PRO A 42 -2.11 10.07 4.65
N GLN A 43 -0.84 9.74 4.53
CA GLN A 43 0.15 10.14 5.52
C GLN A 43 1.41 10.60 4.79
N THR A 44 2.06 11.60 5.32
CA THR A 44 3.21 12.19 4.65
C THR A 44 4.54 11.65 5.14
N SER A 45 4.54 10.74 6.08
CA SER A 45 5.77 10.14 6.57
C SER A 45 5.50 8.75 7.09
N ALA A 46 6.55 7.94 7.12
CA ALA A 46 6.45 6.61 7.69
C ALA A 46 6.21 6.67 9.18
N ASP A 47 6.76 7.68 9.84
CA ASP A 47 6.53 7.85 11.28
C ASP A 47 5.05 8.09 11.56
N ALA A 48 4.41 8.97 10.79
CA ALA A 48 2.99 9.24 10.98
C ALA A 48 2.15 8.02 10.64
N ALA A 49 2.54 7.29 9.61
CA ALA A 49 1.82 6.07 9.21
C ALA A 49 1.92 5.02 10.30
N SER A 50 3.08 4.91 10.92
CA SER A 50 3.29 3.96 12.00
C SER A 50 2.36 4.27 13.18
N LEU A 51 2.23 5.54 13.52
CA LEU A 51 1.32 5.95 14.58
C LEU A 51 -0.14 5.65 14.23
N TYR A 52 -0.50 5.90 12.98
CA TYR A 52 -1.84 5.59 12.54
C TYR A 52 -2.13 4.09 12.68
N LEU A 53 -1.17 3.26 12.32
CA LEU A 53 -1.32 1.81 12.41
C LEU A 53 -1.45 1.34 13.86
N GLU A 54 -0.78 2.02 14.79
CA GLU A 54 -0.90 1.64 16.19
C GLU A 54 -2.36 1.67 16.65
N GLU A 55 -3.14 2.58 16.10
CA GLU A 55 -4.52 2.74 16.57
C GLU A 55 -5.54 2.15 15.61
N HIS A 56 -5.21 2.03 14.32
CA HIS A 56 -6.19 1.73 13.31
C HIS A 56 -5.81 0.57 12.39
N ALA A 57 -4.89 -0.29 12.82
CA ALA A 57 -4.42 -1.37 11.94
C ALA A 57 -5.56 -2.22 11.40
N ALA A 58 -6.58 -2.46 12.22
CA ALA A 58 -7.70 -3.30 11.80
C ALA A 58 -8.47 -2.70 10.62
N ASN A 59 -8.40 -1.38 10.46
CA ASN A 59 -9.10 -0.72 9.37
C ASN A 59 -8.27 -0.61 8.10
N VAL A 60 -6.98 -0.94 8.17
CA VAL A 60 -6.09 -0.79 7.02
C VAL A 60 -6.05 -2.11 6.27
N ALA A 61 -6.51 -2.08 5.03
CA ALA A 61 -6.55 -3.27 4.19
C ALA A 61 -5.31 -3.44 3.33
N LEU A 62 -4.60 -2.35 3.09
CA LEU A 62 -3.39 -2.39 2.25
C LEU A 62 -2.51 -1.20 2.62
N LEU A 63 -1.22 -1.44 2.73
CA LEU A 63 -0.24 -0.36 2.88
C LEU A 63 0.41 -0.10 1.53
N LEU A 64 0.35 1.15 1.06
CA LEU A 64 1.02 1.58 -0.16
C LEU A 64 2.00 2.68 0.24
N THR A 65 3.29 2.42 0.14
CA THR A 65 4.29 3.37 0.64
C THR A 65 5.44 3.55 -0.34
N ASP A 66 5.95 4.77 -0.40
CA ASP A 66 7.23 5.03 -1.04
C ASP A 66 8.34 4.51 -0.12
N ILE A 67 9.48 4.16 -0.69
CA ILE A 67 10.59 3.67 0.11
C ILE A 67 11.36 4.83 0.73
N THR A 68 11.73 5.81 -0.08
CA THR A 68 12.64 6.87 0.38
C THR A 68 11.83 8.04 0.90
N MET A 69 11.88 8.26 2.18
CA MET A 69 11.18 9.37 2.84
C MET A 69 12.03 9.87 3.99
N PRO A 70 11.93 11.17 4.31
CA PRO A 70 12.67 11.69 5.46
C PRO A 70 12.01 11.23 6.78
N GLY A 71 12.75 11.36 7.84
CA GLY A 71 12.25 11.03 9.16
C GLY A 71 12.99 9.87 9.77
N THR A 72 12.51 9.41 10.91
CA THR A 72 13.13 8.31 11.63
C THR A 72 12.97 6.99 10.89
N LEU A 73 11.78 6.80 10.32
CA LEU A 73 11.50 5.58 9.56
C LEU A 73 11.41 5.93 8.09
N ASN A 74 11.84 5.02 7.25
CA ASN A 74 11.55 5.13 5.82
C ASN A 74 10.52 4.08 5.43
N GLY A 75 10.21 4.00 4.13
CA GLY A 75 9.19 3.06 3.68
C GLY A 75 9.57 1.61 3.87
N ALA A 76 10.85 1.29 3.76
CA ALA A 76 11.29 -0.08 4.00
C ALA A 76 11.11 -0.47 5.45
N ASP A 77 11.45 0.45 6.36
CA ASP A 77 11.26 0.21 7.79
C ASP A 77 9.79 -0.01 8.10
N LEU A 78 8.93 0.80 7.48
CA LEU A 78 7.49 0.68 7.69
C LEU A 78 6.97 -0.65 7.15
N ALA A 79 7.43 -1.04 5.96
CA ALA A 79 7.02 -2.32 5.37
C ALA A 79 7.44 -3.49 6.26
N ASN A 80 8.64 -3.42 6.82
CA ASN A 80 9.11 -4.47 7.71
C ASN A 80 8.31 -4.52 9.00
N LEU A 81 8.00 -3.36 9.54
CA LEU A 81 7.19 -3.28 10.76
C LEU A 81 5.82 -3.93 10.54
N VAL A 82 5.19 -3.61 9.42
CA VAL A 82 3.88 -4.19 9.11
C VAL A 82 3.99 -5.69 8.89
N GLY A 83 5.03 -6.13 8.18
CA GLY A 83 5.24 -7.55 7.94
C GLY A 83 5.48 -8.33 9.21
N ASP A 84 6.17 -7.72 10.18
CA ASP A 84 6.43 -8.36 11.46
C ASP A 84 5.17 -8.46 12.31
N ARG A 85 4.36 -7.41 12.33
CA ARG A 85 3.22 -7.33 13.24
C ARG A 85 1.92 -7.82 12.64
N TRP A 86 1.74 -7.64 11.34
CA TRP A 86 0.49 -8.03 10.66
C TRP A 86 0.83 -8.76 9.37
N PRO A 87 1.35 -9.99 9.46
CA PRO A 87 1.89 -10.67 8.27
C PRO A 87 0.89 -10.94 7.17
N GLU A 88 -0.41 -10.96 7.47
CA GLU A 88 -1.37 -11.15 6.41
C GLU A 88 -1.72 -9.85 5.70
N LYS A 89 -1.30 -8.70 6.20
CA LYS A 89 -1.68 -7.42 5.60
C LYS A 89 -0.84 -7.19 4.34
N PRO A 90 -1.48 -6.96 3.20
CA PRO A 90 -0.71 -6.74 1.97
C PRO A 90 0.02 -5.40 2.02
N VAL A 91 1.23 -5.40 1.48
CA VAL A 91 2.08 -4.22 1.44
C VAL A 91 2.55 -4.03 0.00
N MET A 92 2.50 -2.81 -0.48
CA MET A 92 2.95 -2.46 -1.80
C MET A 92 3.92 -1.30 -1.68
N VAL A 93 5.09 -1.44 -2.29
CA VAL A 93 6.18 -0.48 -2.14
C VAL A 93 6.47 0.16 -3.48
N MET A 94 6.56 1.49 -3.50
CA MET A 94 6.94 2.26 -4.69
C MET A 94 8.41 2.59 -4.60
N SER A 95 9.14 2.30 -5.66
CA SER A 95 10.58 2.42 -5.64
C SER A 95 11.11 3.03 -6.92
N GLY A 96 12.07 3.95 -6.82
CA GLY A 96 12.72 4.54 -7.98
C GLY A 96 13.93 3.75 -8.41
N TYR A 97 14.83 3.51 -7.48
CA TYR A 97 16.10 2.86 -7.78
C TYR A 97 16.27 1.53 -7.09
N GLU A 98 15.60 1.33 -5.97
CA GLU A 98 15.78 0.13 -5.18
C GLU A 98 15.13 -1.06 -5.85
N THR A 99 15.70 -2.22 -5.61
CA THR A 99 15.09 -3.48 -6.00
C THR A 99 14.67 -4.20 -4.73
N PRO A 100 13.93 -5.29 -4.82
CA PRO A 100 13.63 -6.04 -3.61
C PRO A 100 14.88 -6.39 -2.82
N GLU A 101 15.99 -6.66 -3.48
CA GLU A 101 17.22 -7.04 -2.81
C GLU A 101 17.91 -5.86 -2.15
N THR A 102 17.83 -4.66 -2.75
CA THR A 102 18.56 -3.51 -2.22
C THR A 102 17.70 -2.58 -1.40
N SER A 103 16.41 -2.86 -1.30
CA SER A 103 15.47 -1.94 -0.65
C SER A 103 15.56 -1.93 0.87
N GLY A 104 16.01 -3.02 1.45
CA GLY A 104 15.97 -3.21 2.89
C GLY A 104 14.68 -3.85 3.37
N VAL A 105 13.74 -4.13 2.48
CA VAL A 105 12.51 -4.80 2.86
C VAL A 105 12.80 -6.27 3.02
N LYS A 106 12.43 -6.83 4.16
CA LYS A 106 12.73 -8.22 4.50
C LYS A 106 11.59 -9.16 4.21
N HIS A 107 10.41 -8.64 4.01
CA HIS A 107 9.23 -9.47 3.77
C HIS A 107 8.89 -9.46 2.29
N SER A 108 8.12 -10.46 1.89
CA SER A 108 7.64 -10.53 0.51
C SER A 108 6.55 -9.49 0.33
N VAL A 109 6.81 -8.48 -0.46
CA VAL A 109 5.86 -7.40 -0.71
C VAL A 109 5.79 -7.15 -2.20
N ALA A 110 4.75 -6.47 -2.63
CA ALA A 110 4.63 -6.04 -4.01
C ALA A 110 5.50 -4.82 -4.24
N PHE A 111 6.23 -4.80 -5.34
CA PHE A 111 7.02 -3.62 -5.72
C PHE A 111 6.47 -3.05 -7.00
N ILE A 112 6.35 -1.72 -7.05
CA ILE A 112 6.04 -1.06 -8.30
C ILE A 112 7.11 -0.01 -8.54
N LYS A 113 7.70 0.00 -9.73
CA LYS A 113 8.82 0.86 -10.03
C LYS A 113 8.34 2.20 -10.55
N LYS A 114 8.95 3.26 -10.08
CA LYS A 114 8.67 4.61 -10.58
C LYS A 114 9.48 4.86 -11.84
N PRO A 115 8.96 5.61 -12.80
CA PRO A 115 7.58 6.10 -12.85
C PRO A 115 6.61 5.01 -13.29
N TRP A 116 5.40 5.06 -12.77
CA TRP A 116 4.39 4.06 -13.09
C TRP A 116 3.23 4.75 -13.82
N ALA A 117 2.52 3.96 -14.62
CA ALA A 117 1.28 4.43 -15.23
C ALA A 117 0.11 4.13 -14.31
N ILE A 118 -0.96 4.89 -14.47
CA ILE A 118 -2.15 4.71 -13.62
C ILE A 118 -2.66 3.27 -13.67
N GLY A 119 -2.76 2.72 -14.88
CA GLY A 119 -3.24 1.34 -15.02
C GLY A 119 -2.33 0.34 -14.33
N GLN A 120 -1.03 0.58 -14.40
CA GLN A 120 -0.07 -0.29 -13.73
C GLN A 120 -0.24 -0.24 -12.22
N LEU A 121 -0.43 0.96 -11.67
CA LEU A 121 -0.65 1.12 -10.25
C LEU A 121 -1.91 0.38 -9.81
N LEU A 122 -3.01 0.55 -10.55
CA LEU A 122 -4.26 -0.08 -10.19
C LEU A 122 -4.20 -1.59 -10.29
N ASP A 123 -3.52 -2.11 -11.32
CA ASP A 123 -3.33 -3.55 -11.45
C ASP A 123 -2.52 -4.10 -10.29
N CYS A 124 -1.49 -3.39 -9.87
CA CYS A 124 -0.67 -3.82 -8.76
C CYS A 124 -1.45 -3.82 -7.46
N VAL A 125 -2.29 -2.80 -7.25
CA VAL A 125 -3.11 -2.73 -6.05
C VAL A 125 -4.05 -3.94 -6.00
N GLU A 126 -4.72 -4.23 -7.11
CA GLU A 126 -5.62 -5.39 -7.14
C GLU A 126 -4.86 -6.68 -6.91
N SER A 127 -3.70 -6.81 -7.51
CA SER A 127 -2.89 -8.01 -7.32
C SER A 127 -2.44 -8.18 -5.88
N ALA A 128 -2.12 -7.07 -5.23
CA ALA A 128 -1.69 -7.13 -3.83
C ALA A 128 -2.81 -7.65 -2.95
N PHE A 129 -4.04 -7.20 -3.18
CA PHE A 129 -5.17 -7.72 -2.43
C PHE A 129 -5.35 -9.21 -2.66
N LYS A 130 -5.24 -9.65 -3.92
CA LYS A 130 -5.44 -11.05 -4.23
C LYS A 130 -4.36 -11.93 -3.69
N SER A 131 -3.12 -11.46 -3.70
CA SER A 131 -2.00 -12.30 -3.30
C SER A 131 -2.01 -12.60 -1.82
N LYS A 132 -2.70 -11.79 -1.02
CA LYS A 132 -2.80 -12.05 0.41
C LYS A 132 -4.11 -12.75 0.78
N ALA A 133 -4.97 -12.97 -0.20
CA ALA A 133 -6.19 -13.68 0.10
C ALA A 133 -5.83 -15.10 0.51
N PRO A 134 -6.58 -15.70 1.40
CA PRO A 134 -6.29 -17.07 1.79
C PRO A 134 -6.52 -18.00 0.64
N HIS A 135 -5.48 -18.70 0.26
CA HIS A 135 -5.56 -19.59 -0.83
C HIS A 135 -4.91 -20.82 -0.46
N PRO A 136 -5.68 -21.67 -0.10
CA PRO A 136 -5.07 -22.92 0.17
C PRO A 136 -4.47 -23.45 -1.04
N GLN A 137 -4.57 -23.33 -1.92
CA GLN A 137 -4.02 -23.91 -2.90
C GLN A 137 -3.13 -23.59 -3.52
N LEU A 138 -2.98 -23.45 -3.48
CA LEU A 138 -2.25 -23.28 -4.16
C LEU A 138 -1.27 -23.72 -4.07
N HIS A 139 -1.09 -24.02 -3.74
CA HIS A 139 -0.23 -24.36 -3.67
C HIS A 139 0.16 -24.48 -3.16
#